data_39d81e70ecb25b404543c43393d41735
#
_entry.id   39d81e70ecb25b404543c43393d41735
#
_cell.length_a   1.000
_cell.length_b   1.000
_cell.length_c   1.000
_cell.angle_alpha   90.00
_cell.angle_beta   90.00
_cell.angle_gamma   90.00
#
_symmetry.space_group_name_H-M   'P 1'
#
loop_
_entity.id
_entity.type
_entity.pdbx_description
1 polymer ?
#
loop_
_entity_poly.entity_id
_entity_poly.type
_entity_poly.pdbx_seq_one_letter_code
_entity_poly.pdbx_strand_id
1 'polypeptide(L)'
;MVILDPIQAYVGANINMNNANEVRNVMAQLGRIAEKYDCAILLVGHMNKGSGNKSSYRGLGSIDFQASARSVLIVGRIKDNPQIRVMVQDKSSLAPEGEAIAFELDKENGFSWLGHYDISVDDLLSGIPREKKSEQAENLILEYLSKGKYPQQALLKKAQAAG
;
A
#
# COMPACT_ATOMS: atom_id res chain seq x y z
N MET A 1 -17.60 -12.92 9.17
CA MET A 1 -16.26 -12.68 8.59
C MET A 1 -15.32 -13.81 9.00
N VAL A 2 -14.48 -14.29 8.08
CA VAL A 2 -13.42 -15.29 8.33
C VAL A 2 -12.07 -14.63 8.07
N ILE A 3 -11.09 -14.85 8.94
CA ILE A 3 -9.72 -14.33 8.79
C ILE A 3 -8.77 -15.52 8.70
N LEU A 4 -7.97 -15.59 7.63
CA LEU A 4 -6.93 -16.59 7.42
C LEU A 4 -5.56 -15.90 7.57
N ASP A 5 -4.93 -16.04 8.74
CA ASP A 5 -3.66 -15.39 9.12
C ASP A 5 -2.63 -16.44 9.61
N PRO A 6 -1.56 -16.66 8.86
CA PRO A 6 -1.38 -16.29 7.44
C PRO A 6 -2.06 -17.28 6.50
N ILE A 7 -2.45 -16.86 5.30
CA ILE A 7 -3.09 -17.73 4.30
C ILE A 7 -2.25 -18.99 4.00
N GLN A 8 -0.92 -18.90 4.07
CA GLN A 8 0.00 -20.00 3.83
C GLN A 8 -0.23 -21.21 4.78
N ALA A 9 -0.72 -20.96 5.99
CA ALA A 9 -1.00 -22.02 6.95
C ALA A 9 -2.26 -22.85 6.61
N TYR A 10 -3.11 -22.32 5.73
CA TYR A 10 -4.40 -22.93 5.38
C TYR A 10 -4.41 -23.52 3.96
N VAL A 11 -3.42 -23.18 3.15
CA VAL A 11 -3.22 -23.79 1.83
C VAL A 11 -2.52 -25.11 1.98
N GLY A 12 -3.07 -26.19 1.37
CA GLY A 12 -2.50 -27.54 1.47
C GLY A 12 -1.05 -27.60 0.96
N ALA A 13 -0.23 -28.46 1.57
CA ALA A 13 1.19 -28.59 1.24
C ALA A 13 1.48 -29.00 -0.23
N ASN A 14 0.48 -29.54 -0.90
CA ASN A 14 0.54 -29.91 -2.32
C ASN A 14 0.18 -28.77 -3.29
N ILE A 15 -0.15 -27.59 -2.77
CA ILE A 15 -0.48 -26.40 -3.58
C ILE A 15 0.76 -25.52 -3.74
N ASN A 16 1.18 -25.32 -4.99
CA ASN A 16 2.26 -24.38 -5.27
C ASN A 16 1.71 -22.96 -5.37
N MET A 17 1.95 -22.15 -4.36
CA MET A 17 1.48 -20.76 -4.29
C MET A 17 2.10 -19.82 -5.35
N ASN A 18 3.10 -20.27 -6.10
CA ASN A 18 3.65 -19.53 -7.24
C ASN A 18 2.99 -19.95 -8.57
N ASN A 19 2.17 -21.00 -8.56
CA ASN A 19 1.44 -21.46 -9.74
C ASN A 19 0.09 -20.75 -9.85
N ALA A 20 -0.07 -19.97 -10.91
CA ALA A 20 -1.28 -19.20 -11.18
C ALA A 20 -2.57 -20.02 -11.15
N ASN A 21 -2.56 -21.20 -11.78
CA ASN A 21 -3.76 -22.03 -11.90
C ASN A 21 -4.18 -22.63 -10.54
N GLU A 22 -3.20 -23.05 -9.73
CA GLU A 22 -3.47 -23.60 -8.41
C GLU A 22 -4.01 -22.51 -7.46
N VAL A 23 -3.42 -21.31 -7.50
CA VAL A 23 -3.90 -20.17 -6.74
C VAL A 23 -5.32 -19.77 -7.14
N ARG A 24 -5.63 -19.70 -8.45
CA ARG A 24 -6.99 -19.41 -8.92
C ARG A 24 -8.01 -20.41 -8.40
N ASN A 25 -7.66 -21.70 -8.38
CA ASN A 25 -8.55 -22.74 -7.85
C ASN A 25 -8.83 -22.54 -6.35
N VAL A 26 -7.81 -22.22 -5.56
CA VAL A 26 -7.98 -21.92 -4.13
C VAL A 26 -8.87 -20.69 -3.95
N MET A 27 -8.60 -19.61 -4.66
CA MET A 27 -9.37 -18.37 -4.57
C MET A 27 -10.82 -18.56 -5.01
N ALA A 28 -11.06 -19.38 -6.05
CA ALA A 28 -12.41 -19.71 -6.49
C ALA A 28 -13.19 -20.50 -5.43
N GLN A 29 -12.54 -21.43 -4.72
CA GLN A 29 -13.16 -22.17 -3.61
C GLN A 29 -13.50 -21.25 -2.42
N LEU A 30 -12.58 -20.37 -2.06
CA LEU A 30 -12.83 -19.37 -1.01
C LEU A 30 -13.99 -18.45 -1.38
N GLY A 31 -14.05 -18.00 -2.66
CA GLY A 31 -15.16 -17.21 -3.16
C GLY A 31 -16.52 -17.90 -3.04
N ARG A 32 -16.60 -19.19 -3.40
CA ARG A 32 -17.84 -20.00 -3.23
C ARG A 32 -18.24 -20.14 -1.75
N ILE A 33 -17.27 -20.29 -0.85
CA ILE A 33 -17.53 -20.35 0.59
C ILE A 33 -18.09 -19.00 1.07
N ALA A 34 -17.45 -17.90 0.68
CA ALA A 34 -17.91 -16.55 1.03
C ALA A 34 -19.36 -16.30 0.58
N GLU A 35 -19.68 -16.67 -0.67
CA GLU A 35 -21.03 -16.55 -1.24
C GLU A 35 -22.04 -17.46 -0.52
N LYS A 36 -21.68 -18.75 -0.33
CA LYS A 36 -22.57 -19.72 0.34
C LYS A 36 -22.96 -19.33 1.75
N TYR A 37 -22.02 -18.73 2.50
CA TYR A 37 -22.22 -18.39 3.91
C TYR A 37 -22.44 -16.89 4.16
N ASP A 38 -22.59 -16.12 3.08
CA ASP A 38 -22.78 -14.66 3.12
C ASP A 38 -21.75 -13.99 4.06
N CYS A 39 -20.46 -14.28 3.85
CA CYS A 39 -19.40 -13.80 4.71
C CYS A 39 -18.23 -13.20 3.93
N ALA A 40 -17.60 -12.18 4.50
CA ALA A 40 -16.33 -11.69 4.02
C ALA A 40 -15.19 -12.63 4.45
N ILE A 41 -14.22 -12.87 3.57
CA ILE A 41 -12.99 -13.60 3.87
C ILE A 41 -11.81 -12.62 3.75
N LEU A 42 -11.05 -12.47 4.82
CA LEU A 42 -9.82 -11.68 4.88
C LEU A 42 -8.62 -12.63 4.83
N LEU A 43 -7.75 -12.43 3.85
CA LEU A 43 -6.51 -13.18 3.70
C LEU A 43 -5.35 -12.30 4.14
N VAL A 44 -4.61 -12.73 5.15
CA VAL A 44 -3.38 -12.06 5.60
C VAL A 44 -2.18 -12.80 5.03
N GLY A 45 -1.28 -12.07 4.41
CA GLY A 45 -0.06 -12.62 3.85
C GLY A 45 1.16 -11.74 4.04
N HIS A 46 2.32 -12.37 4.06
CA HIS A 46 3.58 -11.67 4.17
C HIS A 46 4.16 -11.36 2.79
N MET A 47 4.71 -10.18 2.65
CA MET A 47 5.38 -9.77 1.42
C MET A 47 6.76 -10.44 1.30
N ASN A 48 7.11 -10.88 0.10
CA ASN A 48 8.44 -11.41 -0.17
C ASN A 48 9.51 -10.32 -0.10
N LYS A 49 10.66 -10.64 0.52
CA LYS A 49 11.80 -9.73 0.66
C LYS A 49 12.60 -9.51 -0.64
N GLY A 50 12.08 -9.89 -1.80
CA GLY A 50 12.77 -9.77 -3.08
C GLY A 50 13.05 -8.31 -3.45
N SER A 51 14.32 -7.92 -3.53
CA SER A 51 14.76 -6.64 -4.07
C SER A 51 14.70 -6.70 -5.61
N GLY A 52 13.99 -5.77 -6.23
CA GLY A 52 14.10 -5.53 -7.68
C GLY A 52 12.84 -5.67 -8.52
N ASN A 53 11.74 -6.19 -8.01
CA ASN A 53 10.48 -6.24 -8.74
C ASN A 53 9.59 -5.02 -8.43
N LYS A 54 8.79 -4.61 -9.44
CA LYS A 54 7.77 -3.57 -9.27
C LYS A 54 6.87 -3.90 -8.07
N SER A 55 6.37 -2.89 -7.40
CA SER A 55 5.52 -2.97 -6.19
C SER A 55 4.42 -4.03 -6.27
N SER A 56 3.73 -4.11 -7.40
CA SER A 56 2.64 -5.05 -7.67
C SER A 56 3.01 -6.54 -7.61
N TYR A 57 4.32 -6.88 -7.58
CA TYR A 57 4.81 -8.26 -7.59
C TYR A 57 5.41 -8.74 -6.27
N ARG A 58 5.41 -7.91 -5.22
CA ARG A 58 5.96 -8.28 -3.90
C ARG A 58 4.99 -9.08 -3.03
N GLY A 59 3.81 -9.41 -3.53
CA GLY A 59 2.78 -10.13 -2.79
C GLY A 59 3.11 -11.61 -2.53
N LEU A 60 2.12 -12.31 -2.07
CA LEU A 60 2.07 -13.72 -1.62
C LEU A 60 2.44 -14.80 -2.66
N GLY A 61 3.43 -14.63 -3.49
CA GLY A 61 3.81 -15.58 -4.53
C GLY A 61 3.19 -15.24 -5.89
N SER A 62 2.10 -15.88 -6.29
CA SER A 62 1.45 -15.57 -7.57
C SER A 62 0.69 -14.25 -7.54
N ILE A 63 0.80 -13.47 -8.62
CA ILE A 63 0.00 -12.28 -8.89
C ILE A 63 -1.52 -12.57 -8.85
N ASP A 64 -1.90 -13.83 -9.01
CA ASP A 64 -3.31 -14.24 -9.04
C ASP A 64 -4.02 -14.11 -7.69
N PHE A 65 -3.30 -14.08 -6.57
CA PHE A 65 -3.89 -13.70 -5.28
C PHE A 65 -4.45 -12.29 -5.33
N GLN A 66 -3.63 -11.35 -5.78
CA GLN A 66 -4.02 -9.96 -5.93
C GLN A 66 -5.09 -9.77 -7.01
N ALA A 67 -4.93 -10.44 -8.15
CA ALA A 67 -5.88 -10.37 -9.25
C ALA A 67 -7.28 -10.85 -8.86
N SER A 68 -7.38 -11.92 -8.06
CA SER A 68 -8.65 -12.53 -7.63
C SER A 68 -9.32 -11.79 -6.47
N ALA A 69 -8.58 -11.06 -5.65
CA ALA A 69 -9.12 -10.31 -4.53
C ALA A 69 -9.96 -9.10 -5.00
N ARG A 70 -11.03 -8.77 -4.28
CA ARG A 70 -11.87 -7.58 -4.54
C ARG A 70 -11.24 -6.30 -4.00
N SER A 71 -10.50 -6.41 -2.90
CA SER A 71 -9.74 -5.32 -2.31
C SER A 71 -8.39 -5.84 -1.85
N VAL A 72 -7.35 -5.06 -2.07
CA VAL A 72 -5.99 -5.37 -1.64
C VAL A 72 -5.46 -4.19 -0.83
N LEU A 73 -5.05 -4.47 0.39
CA LEU A 73 -4.46 -3.50 1.30
C LEU A 73 -2.99 -3.88 1.55
N ILE A 74 -2.10 -2.93 1.44
CA ILE A 74 -0.69 -3.08 1.78
C ILE A 74 -0.43 -2.35 3.08
N VAL A 75 0.19 -3.05 4.03
CA VAL A 75 0.59 -2.48 5.30
C VAL A 75 2.11 -2.47 5.39
N GLY A 76 2.69 -1.30 5.59
CA GLY A 76 4.14 -1.13 5.69
C GLY A 76 4.54 -0.17 6.80
N ARG A 77 5.84 -0.17 7.12
CA ARG A 77 6.45 0.78 8.06
C ARG A 77 7.04 1.95 7.31
N ILE A 78 6.91 3.14 7.87
CA ILE A 78 7.62 4.31 7.38
C ILE A 78 9.10 4.17 7.76
N LYS A 79 9.99 4.28 6.75
CA LYS A 79 11.42 4.02 6.93
C LYS A 79 12.07 4.95 7.96
N ASP A 80 11.73 6.23 7.90
CA ASP A 80 12.32 7.27 8.76
C ASP A 80 11.63 7.37 10.13
N ASN A 81 10.45 6.75 10.27
CA ASN A 81 9.74 6.62 11.54
C ASN A 81 9.10 5.22 11.66
N PRO A 82 9.86 4.20 12.10
CA PRO A 82 9.39 2.81 12.13
C PRO A 82 8.25 2.52 13.12
N GLN A 83 7.92 3.44 14.01
CA GLN A 83 6.76 3.33 14.90
C GLN A 83 5.47 3.56 14.12
N ILE A 84 5.51 4.43 13.11
CA ILE A 84 4.38 4.67 12.22
C ILE A 84 4.29 3.56 11.17
N ARG A 85 3.09 3.02 11.04
CA ARG A 85 2.71 2.09 10.00
C ARG A 85 1.60 2.72 9.17
N VAL A 86 1.59 2.41 7.88
CA VAL A 86 0.58 2.92 6.97
C VAL A 86 -0.09 1.76 6.26
N MET A 87 -1.39 1.84 6.13
CA MET A 87 -2.22 0.96 5.33
C MET A 87 -2.66 1.71 4.07
N VAL A 88 -2.27 1.21 2.91
CA VAL A 88 -2.57 1.79 1.60
C VAL A 88 -3.40 0.80 0.79
N GLN A 89 -4.42 1.27 0.11
CA GLN A 89 -5.21 0.45 -0.80
C GLN A 89 -4.51 0.38 -2.17
N ASP A 90 -4.10 -0.84 -2.56
CA ASP A 90 -3.43 -1.12 -3.83
C ASP A 90 -4.42 -1.55 -4.93
N LYS A 91 -5.59 -2.03 -4.52
CA LYS A 91 -6.67 -2.41 -5.43
C LYS A 91 -8.03 -2.26 -4.77
N SER A 92 -8.95 -1.70 -5.53
CA SER A 92 -10.39 -1.72 -5.21
C SER A 92 -11.19 -2.06 -6.47
N SER A 93 -12.06 -3.08 -6.39
CA SER A 93 -12.92 -3.47 -7.51
C SER A 93 -14.37 -2.96 -7.37
N LEU A 94 -14.71 -2.36 -6.23
CA LEU A 94 -16.10 -2.00 -5.90
C LEU A 94 -16.31 -0.49 -5.73
N ALA A 95 -15.23 0.25 -5.48
CA ALA A 95 -15.26 1.70 -5.26
C ALA A 95 -13.93 2.32 -5.70
N PRO A 96 -13.82 3.65 -5.82
CA PRO A 96 -12.52 4.32 -5.90
C PRO A 96 -11.61 3.92 -4.74
N GLU A 97 -10.32 3.91 -4.97
CA GLU A 97 -9.33 3.62 -3.94
C GLU A 97 -9.44 4.66 -2.81
N GLY A 98 -9.37 4.16 -1.57
CA GLY A 98 -9.39 5.00 -0.39
C GLY A 98 -8.03 5.65 -0.13
N GLU A 99 -8.05 6.70 0.68
CA GLU A 99 -6.84 7.35 1.16
C GLU A 99 -6.05 6.43 2.10
N ALA A 100 -4.71 6.58 2.08
CA ALA A 100 -3.86 5.84 3.01
C ALA A 100 -4.09 6.29 4.45
N ILE A 101 -4.08 5.34 5.38
CA ILE A 101 -4.33 5.56 6.80
C ILE A 101 -3.12 5.14 7.61
N ALA A 102 -2.60 6.05 8.43
CA ALA A 102 -1.53 5.76 9.36
C ALA A 102 -2.04 5.29 10.72
N PHE A 103 -1.24 4.45 11.35
CA PHE A 103 -1.43 4.02 12.73
C PHE A 103 -0.08 3.81 13.42
N GLU A 104 -0.08 3.89 14.73
CA GLU A 104 1.08 3.67 15.57
C GLU A 104 0.87 2.43 16.45
N LEU A 105 1.96 1.71 16.67
CA LEU A 105 2.04 0.64 17.67
C LEU A 105 3.13 1.03 18.66
N ASP A 106 2.71 1.61 19.76
CA ASP A 106 3.56 1.98 20.88
C ASP A 106 3.55 0.91 21.97
N LYS A 107 4.67 0.75 22.69
CA LYS A 107 4.78 -0.27 23.75
C LYS A 107 3.97 0.04 24.98
N GLU A 108 3.79 1.34 25.27
CA GLU A 108 3.11 1.81 26.48
C GLU A 108 1.63 2.10 26.19
N ASN A 109 1.36 2.74 25.05
CA ASN A 109 0.02 3.21 24.67
C ASN A 109 -0.73 2.23 23.75
N GLY A 110 -0.05 1.19 23.25
CA GLY A 110 -0.66 0.20 22.37
C GLY A 110 -0.92 0.72 20.95
N PHE A 111 -2.08 0.41 20.40
CA PHE A 111 -2.49 0.78 19.05
C PHE A 111 -3.25 2.11 19.05
N SER A 112 -2.89 3.01 18.13
CA SER A 112 -3.63 4.26 17.89
C SER A 112 -3.69 4.61 16.41
N TRP A 113 -4.86 5.06 15.94
CA TRP A 113 -5.01 5.61 14.59
C TRP A 113 -4.46 7.04 14.55
N LEU A 114 -3.64 7.33 13.54
CA LEU A 114 -3.10 8.67 13.28
C LEU A 114 -3.88 9.42 12.19
N GLY A 115 -4.75 8.71 11.47
CA GLY A 115 -5.58 9.28 10.41
C GLY A 115 -4.92 9.23 9.03
N HIS A 116 -5.32 10.17 8.17
CA HIS A 116 -4.85 10.23 6.78
C HIS A 116 -3.33 10.41 6.70
N TYR A 117 -2.71 9.70 5.76
CA TYR A 117 -1.28 9.79 5.49
C TYR A 117 -1.04 9.80 3.97
N ASP A 118 -0.46 10.88 3.48
CA ASP A 118 -0.23 11.07 2.05
C ASP A 118 1.00 10.27 1.57
N ILE A 119 0.77 9.04 1.15
CA ILE A 119 1.79 8.14 0.61
C ILE A 119 1.16 7.21 -0.42
N SER A 120 1.89 6.92 -1.50
CA SER A 120 1.50 5.92 -2.48
C SER A 120 2.01 4.52 -2.11
N VAL A 121 1.44 3.49 -2.75
CA VAL A 121 1.93 2.10 -2.62
C VAL A 121 3.40 2.00 -3.02
N ASP A 122 3.79 2.65 -4.12
CA ASP A 122 5.17 2.62 -4.62
C ASP A 122 6.15 3.27 -3.65
N ASP A 123 5.78 4.40 -3.04
CA ASP A 123 6.60 5.09 -2.05
C ASP A 123 6.77 4.24 -0.78
N LEU A 124 5.67 3.64 -0.30
CA LEU A 124 5.70 2.75 0.86
C LEU A 124 6.62 1.54 0.64
N LEU A 125 6.55 0.93 -0.55
CA LEU A 125 7.32 -0.27 -0.88
C LEU A 125 8.77 0.01 -1.26
N SER A 126 9.07 1.14 -1.87
CA SER A 126 10.43 1.56 -2.18
C SER A 126 11.22 1.96 -0.93
N GLY A 127 10.50 2.38 0.11
CA GLY A 127 11.09 2.95 1.31
C GLY A 127 11.85 4.25 1.04
N ILE A 128 11.62 4.87 -0.11
CA ILE A 128 12.13 6.19 -0.45
C ILE A 128 10.99 7.17 -0.18
N PRO A 129 11.11 8.09 0.77
CA PRO A 129 10.17 9.18 0.89
C PRO A 129 10.24 9.98 -0.41
N ARG A 130 9.17 9.97 -1.19
CA ARG A 130 9.05 10.96 -2.25
C ARG A 130 8.84 12.29 -1.54
N GLU A 131 9.74 13.22 -1.74
CA GLU A 131 9.45 14.61 -1.38
C GLU A 131 8.11 14.96 -2.04
N LYS A 132 7.13 15.32 -1.21
CA LYS A 132 5.80 15.66 -1.71
C LYS A 132 5.95 16.76 -2.76
N LYS A 133 5.24 16.66 -3.88
CA LYS A 133 5.22 17.76 -4.88
C LYS A 133 4.88 19.09 -4.23
N SER A 134 4.06 19.06 -3.17
CA SER A 134 3.77 20.26 -2.35
C SER A 134 4.99 20.74 -1.54
N GLU A 135 5.79 19.85 -0.95
CA GLU A 135 7.02 20.22 -0.23
C GLU A 135 8.11 20.69 -1.19
N GLN A 136 8.23 20.04 -2.36
CA GLN A 136 9.14 20.53 -3.41
C GLN A 136 8.74 21.93 -3.89
N ALA A 137 7.44 22.16 -4.10
CA ALA A 137 6.92 23.47 -4.49
C ALA A 137 7.12 24.50 -3.37
N GLU A 138 6.88 24.14 -2.12
CA GLU A 138 7.09 25.00 -0.96
C GLU A 138 8.57 25.34 -0.77
N ASN A 139 9.46 24.38 -0.83
CA ASN A 139 10.91 24.57 -0.76
C ASN A 139 11.40 25.46 -1.91
N LEU A 140 10.90 25.23 -3.11
CA LEU A 140 11.22 26.07 -4.28
C LEU A 140 10.71 27.52 -4.10
N ILE A 141 9.50 27.69 -3.57
CA ILE A 141 8.94 29.01 -3.25
C ILE A 141 9.80 29.71 -2.21
N LEU A 142 10.12 29.02 -1.10
CA LEU A 142 10.94 29.55 -0.03
C LEU A 142 12.36 29.94 -0.51
N GLU A 143 12.98 29.10 -1.35
CA GLU A 143 14.29 29.38 -1.94
C GLU A 143 14.29 30.66 -2.79
N TYR A 144 13.27 30.86 -3.62
CA TYR A 144 13.20 32.07 -4.46
C TYR A 144 12.85 33.33 -3.65
N LEU A 145 11.95 33.20 -2.68
CA LEU A 145 11.55 34.33 -1.82
C LEU A 145 12.63 34.74 -0.83
N SER A 146 13.51 33.83 -0.40
CA SER A 146 14.66 34.17 0.45
C SER A 146 15.67 35.07 -0.24
N LYS A 147 15.71 35.07 -1.59
CA LYS A 147 16.58 35.91 -2.41
C LYS A 147 15.96 37.30 -2.73
N GLY A 148 14.72 37.57 -2.26
CA GLY A 148 14.02 38.82 -2.43
C GLY A 148 12.63 38.67 -3.07
N LYS A 149 12.02 39.82 -3.45
CA LYS A 149 10.70 39.81 -4.10
C LYS A 149 10.79 39.16 -5.47
N TYR A 150 9.90 38.18 -5.74
CA TYR A 150 9.88 37.44 -7.00
C TYR A 150 8.48 37.52 -7.64
N PRO A 151 8.37 37.79 -8.97
CA PRO A 151 7.07 37.89 -9.65
C PRO A 151 6.33 36.54 -9.63
N GLN A 152 5.05 36.56 -9.23
CA GLN A 152 4.22 35.34 -9.09
C GLN A 152 4.18 34.48 -10.36
N GLN A 153 4.01 35.12 -11.54
CA GLN A 153 3.96 34.39 -12.82
C GLN A 153 5.27 33.67 -13.15
N ALA A 154 6.42 34.26 -12.79
CA ALA A 154 7.72 33.62 -13.02
C ALA A 154 7.93 32.43 -12.06
N LEU A 155 7.42 32.51 -10.84
CA LEU A 155 7.46 31.42 -9.85
C LEU A 155 6.60 30.24 -10.30
N LEU A 156 5.38 30.51 -10.78
CA LEU A 156 4.49 29.48 -11.33
C LEU A 156 5.08 28.74 -12.53
N LYS A 157 5.69 29.46 -13.47
CA LYS A 157 6.36 28.85 -14.65
C LYS A 157 7.51 27.93 -14.22
N LYS A 158 8.28 28.31 -13.19
CA LYS A 158 9.39 27.49 -12.68
C LYS A 158 8.90 26.28 -11.92
N ALA A 159 7.84 26.41 -11.12
CA ALA A 159 7.22 25.29 -10.44
C ALA A 159 6.65 24.25 -11.44
N GLN A 160 6.03 24.71 -12.52
CA GLN A 160 5.54 23.83 -13.60
C GLN A 160 6.65 23.16 -14.40
N ALA A 161 7.84 23.77 -14.49
CA ALA A 161 8.98 23.19 -15.18
C ALA A 161 9.78 22.20 -14.30
N ALA A 162 9.58 22.24 -13.00
CA ALA A 162 10.28 21.37 -12.03
C ALA A 162 9.51 20.08 -11.68
N GLY A 163 8.26 19.91 -12.14
CA GLY A 163 7.52 18.68 -11.87
C GLY A 163 6.08 18.65 -12.04
#